data_8f0b994cd53d35319c622be05d66e837
#
_entry.id   8f0b994cd53d35319c622be05d66e837
#
_cell.length_a   1.000
_cell.length_b   1.000
_cell.length_c   1.000
_cell.angle_alpha   90.00
_cell.angle_beta   90.00
_cell.angle_gamma   90.00
#
_symmetry.space_group_name_H-M   'P 1'
#
loop_
_entity.id
_entity.type
_entity.pdbx_description
1 polymer ?
#
loop_
_entity_poly.entity_id
_entity_poly.type
_entity_poly.pdbx_seq_one_letter_code
_entity_poly.pdbx_strand_id
1 'polypeptide(L)'
;MSKRKSKKKSSLRNWYLPGALLVIVAIVVVAILVNKQGAGGASATQLPYVITVQDAYQKYQEGVFILDVREPSEWDEFHIPNTTLIPLGELPDRLDEVPQGQPIIVVCRSGNRSQSGRDILLNAGFQNVTSMSGGVTQWSTLGYPIE
;
A
#
# COMPACT_ATOMS: atom_id res chain seq x y z
N MET A 1 89.09 10.51 9.08
CA MET A 1 88.01 11.52 9.11
C MET A 1 86.93 11.03 8.24
N SER A 2 85.79 10.45 8.80
CA SER A 2 84.68 9.89 8.09
C SER A 2 83.43 10.71 8.40
N LYS A 3 82.89 11.40 7.39
CA LYS A 3 81.63 12.18 7.49
C LYS A 3 80.43 11.28 7.29
N ARG A 4 79.69 10.97 8.40
CA ARG A 4 78.37 10.32 8.29
C ARG A 4 77.35 11.29 7.74
N LYS A 5 76.77 10.98 6.54
CA LYS A 5 75.61 11.66 6.00
C LYS A 5 74.33 11.13 6.67
N SER A 6 73.66 11.97 7.45
CA SER A 6 72.35 11.73 8.00
C SER A 6 71.30 11.76 6.87
N LYS A 7 70.59 10.65 6.65
CA LYS A 7 69.38 10.59 5.80
C LYS A 7 68.19 11.14 6.55
N LYS A 8 67.73 12.32 6.15
CA LYS A 8 66.48 12.92 6.59
C LYS A 8 65.34 12.10 6.03
N LYS A 9 64.67 11.29 6.88
CA LYS A 9 63.39 10.61 6.49
C LYS A 9 62.30 11.67 6.39
N SER A 10 61.81 11.89 5.17
CA SER A 10 60.64 12.69 4.90
C SER A 10 59.41 11.96 5.46
N SER A 11 58.79 12.46 6.50
CA SER A 11 57.52 11.98 7.00
C SER A 11 56.38 12.58 6.11
N LEU A 12 56.12 11.93 5.02
CA LEU A 12 54.84 12.11 4.31
C LEU A 12 53.81 11.36 5.13
N ARG A 13 53.26 11.98 6.15
CA ARG A 13 52.38 11.31 7.09
C ARG A 13 51.02 12.02 7.13
N ASN A 14 50.02 11.35 6.60
CA ASN A 14 48.64 11.37 7.04
C ASN A 14 47.83 12.67 6.92
N TRP A 15 48.04 13.44 5.86
CA TRP A 15 47.11 14.54 5.52
C TRP A 15 45.78 14.03 4.92
N TYR A 16 45.78 12.82 4.28
CA TYR A 16 44.60 12.32 3.54
C TYR A 16 43.57 11.61 4.41
N LEU A 17 43.89 11.25 5.67
CA LEU A 17 42.99 10.47 6.52
C LEU A 17 41.71 11.21 6.93
N PRO A 18 41.68 12.53 7.23
CA PRO A 18 40.43 13.20 7.56
C PRO A 18 39.55 13.42 6.33
N GLY A 19 40.12 13.62 5.15
CA GLY A 19 39.39 13.82 3.90
C GLY A 19 38.71 12.54 3.41
N ALA A 20 39.40 11.40 3.48
CA ALA A 20 38.83 10.11 3.08
C ALA A 20 37.67 9.69 3.98
N LEU A 21 37.73 9.94 5.29
CA LEU A 21 36.66 9.65 6.23
C LEU A 21 35.39 10.48 5.93
N LEU A 22 35.56 11.77 5.62
CA LEU A 22 34.43 12.66 5.27
C LEU A 22 33.75 12.23 3.97
N VAL A 23 34.53 11.79 2.96
CA VAL A 23 33.96 11.29 1.71
C VAL A 23 33.19 10.00 1.93
N ILE A 24 33.70 9.07 2.72
CA ILE A 24 33.00 7.82 3.04
C ILE A 24 31.71 8.10 3.80
N VAL A 25 31.73 9.00 4.81
CA VAL A 25 30.52 9.40 5.54
C VAL A 25 29.50 10.05 4.60
N ALA A 26 29.94 10.93 3.70
CA ALA A 26 29.04 11.55 2.72
C ALA A 26 28.41 10.51 1.77
N ILE A 27 29.18 9.52 1.30
CA ILE A 27 28.65 8.44 0.44
C ILE A 27 27.65 7.58 1.22
N VAL A 28 27.92 7.24 2.47
CA VAL A 28 27.02 6.45 3.32
C VAL A 28 25.74 7.23 3.61
N VAL A 29 25.83 8.53 3.90
CA VAL A 29 24.66 9.39 4.13
C VAL A 29 23.82 9.50 2.85
N VAL A 30 24.45 9.71 1.68
CA VAL A 30 23.76 9.74 0.40
C VAL A 30 23.13 8.38 0.10
N ALA A 31 23.80 7.27 0.36
CA ALA A 31 23.25 5.92 0.19
C ALA A 31 22.06 5.66 1.11
N ILE A 32 22.10 6.13 2.37
CA ILE A 32 20.98 6.04 3.32
C ILE A 32 19.81 6.92 2.87
N LEU A 33 20.08 8.14 2.37
CA LEU A 33 19.03 9.04 1.87
C LEU A 33 18.38 8.53 0.58
N VAL A 34 19.16 7.97 -0.33
CA VAL A 34 18.67 7.34 -1.57
C VAL A 34 17.89 6.06 -1.24
N ASN A 35 18.33 5.27 -0.27
CA ASN A 35 17.60 4.06 0.16
C ASN A 35 16.31 4.37 0.94
N LYS A 36 16.22 5.54 1.60
CA LYS A 36 14.95 6.02 2.18
C LYS A 36 13.93 6.48 1.13
N GLN A 37 14.37 6.84 -0.07
CA GLN A 37 13.46 7.16 -1.19
C GLN A 37 12.98 5.92 -1.95
N GLY A 38 13.61 4.75 -1.73
CA GLY A 38 13.21 3.48 -2.34
C GLY A 38 12.19 2.66 -1.55
N ALA A 39 11.79 3.09 -0.35
CA ALA A 39 10.86 2.37 0.51
C ALA A 39 9.47 3.05 0.58
N GLY A 40 8.95 3.52 -0.55
CA GLY A 40 7.67 4.23 -0.59
C GLY A 40 7.04 4.31 -1.97
N GLY A 41 7.38 3.40 -2.86
CA GLY A 41 6.82 3.31 -4.19
C GLY A 41 6.54 1.85 -4.55
N ALA A 42 5.73 1.13 -3.76
CA ALA A 42 4.90 0.12 -4.37
C ALA A 42 4.06 0.92 -5.37
N SER A 43 4.37 0.80 -6.66
CA SER A 43 3.47 1.18 -7.74
C SER A 43 2.18 0.44 -7.38
N ALA A 44 1.23 1.14 -6.78
CA ALA A 44 -0.06 0.57 -6.44
C ALA A 44 -0.63 0.16 -7.79
N THR A 45 -0.48 -1.12 -8.12
CA THR A 45 -0.99 -1.69 -9.36
C THR A 45 -2.46 -1.32 -9.37
N GLN A 46 -2.86 -0.48 -10.31
CA GLN A 46 -4.23 -0.01 -10.38
C GLN A 46 -5.13 -1.24 -10.49
N LEU A 47 -6.10 -1.33 -9.60
CA LEU A 47 -7.07 -2.43 -9.61
C LEU A 47 -7.88 -2.39 -10.91
N PRO A 48 -8.24 -3.55 -11.48
CA PRO A 48 -9.15 -3.59 -12.63
C PRO A 48 -10.50 -3.02 -12.23
N TYR A 49 -11.29 -2.59 -13.21
CA TYR A 49 -12.63 -2.02 -12.96
C TYR A 49 -13.57 -2.99 -12.23
N VAL A 50 -13.41 -4.29 -12.48
CA VAL A 50 -14.08 -5.38 -11.76
C VAL A 50 -13.03 -6.43 -11.40
N ILE A 51 -13.10 -6.96 -10.19
CA ILE A 51 -12.21 -8.00 -9.69
C ILE A 51 -12.99 -9.29 -9.40
N THR A 52 -12.37 -10.43 -9.59
CA THR A 52 -12.96 -11.73 -9.18
C THR A 52 -12.90 -11.91 -7.67
N VAL A 53 -13.70 -12.83 -7.12
CA VAL A 53 -13.64 -13.15 -5.68
C VAL A 53 -12.27 -13.70 -5.30
N GLN A 54 -11.63 -14.49 -6.14
CA GLN A 54 -10.31 -15.06 -5.90
C GLN A 54 -9.22 -13.99 -5.82
N ASP A 55 -9.22 -13.05 -6.78
CA ASP A 55 -8.26 -11.93 -6.76
C ASP A 55 -8.55 -10.97 -5.59
N ALA A 56 -9.84 -10.76 -5.27
CA ALA A 56 -10.24 -9.96 -4.12
C ALA A 56 -9.76 -10.58 -2.80
N TYR A 57 -9.81 -11.92 -2.68
CA TYR A 57 -9.28 -12.62 -1.52
C TYR A 57 -7.76 -12.44 -1.36
N GLN A 58 -7.00 -12.49 -2.46
CA GLN A 58 -5.57 -12.18 -2.41
C GLN A 58 -5.32 -10.75 -1.91
N LYS A 59 -6.08 -9.78 -2.41
CA LYS A 59 -6.00 -8.39 -1.97
C LYS A 59 -6.43 -8.17 -0.51
N TYR A 60 -7.43 -8.91 -0.06
CA TYR A 60 -7.83 -8.94 1.35
C TYR A 60 -6.67 -9.42 2.25
N GLN A 61 -5.96 -10.46 1.85
CA GLN A 61 -4.78 -10.93 2.58
C GLN A 61 -3.62 -9.93 2.58
N GLU A 62 -3.54 -9.04 1.58
CA GLU A 62 -2.60 -7.93 1.51
C GLU A 62 -3.06 -6.72 2.36
N GLY A 63 -4.25 -6.78 2.98
CA GLY A 63 -4.81 -5.70 3.81
C GLY A 63 -5.47 -4.57 3.01
N VAL A 64 -5.89 -4.81 1.77
CA VAL A 64 -6.64 -3.84 0.97
C VAL A 64 -7.99 -3.57 1.62
N PHE A 65 -8.37 -2.29 1.69
CA PHE A 65 -9.63 -1.86 2.27
C PHE A 65 -10.84 -2.41 1.48
N ILE A 66 -11.79 -3.02 2.20
CA ILE A 66 -13.04 -3.53 1.62
C ILE A 66 -14.22 -2.75 2.19
N LEU A 67 -15.03 -2.21 1.29
CA LEU A 67 -16.28 -1.51 1.59
C LEU A 67 -17.46 -2.41 1.24
N ASP A 68 -18.27 -2.78 2.23
CA ASP A 68 -19.53 -3.49 2.01
C ASP A 68 -20.68 -2.47 1.89
N VAL A 69 -21.42 -2.52 0.77
CA VAL A 69 -22.52 -1.59 0.50
C VAL A 69 -23.89 -2.27 0.63
N ARG A 70 -23.96 -3.36 1.42
CA ARG A 70 -25.21 -4.05 1.74
C ARG A 70 -26.01 -3.30 2.80
N GLU A 71 -27.23 -3.79 3.06
CA GLU A 71 -28.02 -3.34 4.19
C GLU A 71 -27.53 -3.95 5.50
N PRO A 72 -27.73 -3.28 6.66
CA PRO A 72 -27.29 -3.79 7.97
C PRO A 72 -27.82 -5.21 8.26
N SER A 73 -29.06 -5.51 7.89
CA SER A 73 -29.63 -6.85 8.09
C SER A 73 -28.94 -7.95 7.30
N GLU A 74 -28.39 -7.64 6.12
CA GLU A 74 -27.61 -8.59 5.33
C GLU A 74 -26.20 -8.76 5.91
N TRP A 75 -25.65 -7.70 6.50
CA TRP A 75 -24.36 -7.72 7.18
C TRP A 75 -24.43 -8.56 8.45
N ASP A 76 -25.47 -8.40 9.25
CA ASP A 76 -25.68 -9.13 10.49
C ASP A 76 -25.88 -10.65 10.27
N GLU A 77 -26.28 -11.09 9.07
CA GLU A 77 -26.34 -12.52 8.73
C GLU A 77 -24.94 -13.13 8.63
N PHE A 78 -24.05 -12.49 7.92
CA PHE A 78 -22.62 -12.79 7.79
C PHE A 78 -21.94 -11.71 6.95
N HIS A 79 -20.67 -11.49 7.18
CA HIS A 79 -19.87 -10.53 6.41
C HIS A 79 -18.38 -10.97 6.32
N ILE A 80 -17.61 -10.31 5.47
CA ILE A 80 -16.17 -10.52 5.39
C ILE A 80 -15.52 -9.81 6.58
N PRO A 81 -14.66 -10.48 7.38
CA PRO A 81 -14.03 -9.86 8.53
C PRO A 81 -13.22 -8.60 8.17
N ASN A 82 -13.19 -7.64 9.10
CA ASN A 82 -12.44 -6.38 8.95
C ASN A 82 -12.88 -5.52 7.75
N THR A 83 -14.13 -5.63 7.32
CA THR A 83 -14.70 -4.75 6.30
C THR A 83 -15.51 -3.62 6.95
N THR A 84 -15.72 -2.54 6.20
CA THR A 84 -16.53 -1.40 6.65
C THR A 84 -17.89 -1.44 5.96
N LEU A 85 -18.95 -1.33 6.74
CA LEU A 85 -20.32 -1.26 6.23
C LEU A 85 -20.73 0.21 6.01
N ILE A 86 -21.06 0.56 4.78
CA ILE A 86 -21.79 1.79 4.45
C ILE A 86 -22.85 1.41 3.42
N PRO A 87 -24.13 1.35 3.78
CA PRO A 87 -25.19 1.02 2.85
C PRO A 87 -25.16 1.88 1.59
N LEU A 88 -25.44 1.28 0.42
CA LEU A 88 -25.34 1.98 -0.86
C LEU A 88 -26.12 3.30 -0.88
N GLY A 89 -27.28 3.33 -0.23
CA GLY A 89 -28.13 4.53 -0.16
C GLY A 89 -27.55 5.65 0.72
N GLU A 90 -26.66 5.32 1.65
CA GLU A 90 -25.98 6.27 2.55
C GLU A 90 -24.60 6.69 2.02
N LEU A 91 -24.01 5.92 1.10
CA LEU A 91 -22.64 6.13 0.66
C LEU A 91 -22.36 7.56 0.14
N PRO A 92 -23.26 8.24 -0.62
CA PRO A 92 -22.99 9.61 -1.08
C PRO A 92 -22.83 10.62 0.07
N ASP A 93 -23.47 10.38 1.21
CA ASP A 93 -23.45 11.27 2.37
C ASP A 93 -22.35 10.91 3.39
N ARG A 94 -21.65 9.78 3.21
CA ARG A 94 -20.66 9.22 4.13
C ARG A 94 -19.30 8.96 3.47
N LEU A 95 -18.97 9.72 2.43
CA LEU A 95 -17.70 9.57 1.67
C LEU A 95 -16.47 9.87 2.52
N ASP A 96 -16.60 10.68 3.55
CA ASP A 96 -15.53 11.03 4.50
C ASP A 96 -15.11 9.86 5.40
N GLU A 97 -15.94 8.83 5.53
CA GLU A 97 -15.61 7.59 6.24
C GLU A 97 -14.78 6.63 5.38
N VAL A 98 -14.70 6.85 4.08
CA VAL A 98 -13.94 6.01 3.15
C VAL A 98 -12.52 6.53 3.02
N PRO A 99 -11.49 5.71 3.29
CA PRO A 99 -10.10 6.16 3.23
C PRO A 99 -9.67 6.52 1.81
N GLN A 100 -9.04 7.68 1.66
CA GLN A 100 -8.50 8.14 0.39
C GLN A 100 -7.06 7.69 0.15
N GLY A 101 -6.64 7.69 -1.13
CA GLY A 101 -5.26 7.46 -1.51
C GLY A 101 -4.79 5.99 -1.43
N GLN A 102 -5.69 5.05 -1.20
CA GLN A 102 -5.41 3.62 -1.19
C GLN A 102 -6.38 2.83 -2.07
N PRO A 103 -6.04 1.58 -2.45
CA PRO A 103 -6.95 0.70 -3.18
C PRO A 103 -8.20 0.37 -2.37
N ILE A 104 -9.36 0.34 -3.04
CA ILE A 104 -10.67 0.04 -2.43
C ILE A 104 -11.37 -1.05 -3.23
N ILE A 105 -11.82 -2.10 -2.55
CA ILE A 105 -12.69 -3.12 -3.11
C ILE A 105 -14.10 -2.91 -2.57
N VAL A 106 -15.05 -2.65 -3.45
CA VAL A 106 -16.47 -2.54 -3.08
C VAL A 106 -17.15 -3.89 -3.24
N VAL A 107 -17.86 -4.33 -2.21
CA VAL A 107 -18.58 -5.60 -2.19
C VAL A 107 -20.05 -5.39 -1.90
N CYS A 108 -20.88 -6.32 -2.38
CA CYS A 108 -22.28 -6.46 -1.99
C CYS A 108 -22.68 -7.95 -2.03
N ARG A 109 -23.95 -8.28 -1.96
CA ARG A 109 -24.41 -9.67 -1.94
C ARG A 109 -23.97 -10.49 -3.18
N SER A 110 -24.13 -9.95 -4.41
CA SER A 110 -23.92 -10.68 -5.67
C SER A 110 -23.08 -9.94 -6.71
N GLY A 111 -22.63 -8.71 -6.43
CA GLY A 111 -21.78 -7.92 -7.33
C GLY A 111 -22.49 -6.78 -8.08
N ASN A 112 -23.83 -6.64 -8.00
CA ASN A 112 -24.57 -5.58 -8.73
C ASN A 112 -24.46 -4.22 -8.03
N ARG A 113 -24.85 -4.14 -6.74
CA ARG A 113 -24.76 -2.91 -5.95
C ARG A 113 -23.33 -2.41 -5.79
N SER A 114 -22.36 -3.30 -5.74
CA SER A 114 -20.94 -2.93 -5.64
C SER A 114 -20.43 -2.17 -6.87
N GLN A 115 -21.00 -2.41 -8.06
CA GLN A 115 -20.68 -1.60 -9.23
C GLN A 115 -21.16 -0.15 -9.07
N SER A 116 -22.40 0.03 -8.58
CA SER A 116 -22.91 1.37 -8.26
C SER A 116 -22.10 2.06 -7.18
N GLY A 117 -21.73 1.35 -6.12
CA GLY A 117 -20.88 1.89 -5.05
C GLY A 117 -19.51 2.31 -5.57
N ARG A 118 -18.86 1.48 -6.41
CA ARG A 118 -17.63 1.85 -7.10
C ARG A 118 -17.80 3.14 -7.91
N ASP A 119 -18.86 3.23 -8.70
CA ASP A 119 -19.09 4.38 -9.58
C ASP A 119 -19.35 5.67 -8.76
N ILE A 120 -20.05 5.57 -7.64
CA ILE A 120 -20.19 6.69 -6.67
C ILE A 120 -18.83 7.16 -6.19
N LEU A 121 -17.98 6.25 -5.76
CA LEU A 121 -16.64 6.61 -5.27
C LEU A 121 -15.76 7.22 -6.37
N LEU A 122 -15.76 6.64 -7.58
CA LEU A 122 -15.01 7.18 -8.72
C LEU A 122 -15.48 8.59 -9.08
N ASN A 123 -16.80 8.83 -9.11
CA ASN A 123 -17.38 10.14 -9.38
C ASN A 123 -17.06 11.18 -8.27
N ALA A 124 -16.85 10.72 -7.03
CA ALA A 124 -16.42 11.54 -5.92
C ALA A 124 -14.90 11.80 -5.89
N GLY A 125 -14.14 11.32 -6.89
CA GLY A 125 -12.71 11.56 -7.04
C GLY A 125 -11.80 10.51 -6.40
N PHE A 126 -12.35 9.43 -5.82
CA PHE A 126 -11.54 8.30 -5.39
C PHE A 126 -10.89 7.65 -6.62
N GLN A 127 -9.64 7.25 -6.46
CA GLN A 127 -8.88 6.58 -7.51
C GLN A 127 -8.73 5.09 -7.15
N ASN A 128 -8.40 4.21 -7.98
CA ASN A 128 -8.09 2.82 -7.66
C ASN A 128 -9.21 2.09 -6.89
N VAL A 129 -10.44 2.21 -7.38
CA VAL A 129 -11.65 1.56 -6.84
C VAL A 129 -12.10 0.45 -7.78
N THR A 130 -12.39 -0.72 -7.24
CA THR A 130 -12.92 -1.88 -7.98
C THR A 130 -14.17 -2.43 -7.33
N SER A 131 -15.03 -3.11 -8.11
CA SER A 131 -16.15 -3.86 -7.57
C SER A 131 -15.86 -5.37 -7.66
N MET A 132 -16.20 -6.12 -6.60
CA MET A 132 -16.06 -7.57 -6.59
C MET A 132 -17.28 -8.22 -7.27
N SER A 133 -17.03 -8.96 -8.36
CA SER A 133 -18.04 -9.79 -8.99
C SER A 133 -18.41 -10.99 -8.10
N GLY A 134 -19.65 -11.47 -8.18
CA GLY A 134 -20.12 -12.60 -7.37
C GLY A 134 -20.44 -12.26 -5.91
N GLY A 135 -19.89 -11.17 -5.38
CA GLY A 135 -20.17 -10.63 -4.05
C GLY A 135 -19.85 -11.59 -2.90
N VAL A 136 -20.34 -11.24 -1.71
CA VAL A 136 -20.09 -12.02 -0.48
C VAL A 136 -20.73 -13.42 -0.52
N THR A 137 -21.75 -13.64 -1.34
CA THR A 137 -22.33 -14.96 -1.53
C THR A 137 -21.34 -15.93 -2.17
N GLN A 138 -20.67 -15.51 -3.24
CA GLN A 138 -19.64 -16.35 -3.88
C GLN A 138 -18.39 -16.48 -2.99
N TRP A 139 -18.03 -15.43 -2.27
CA TRP A 139 -16.95 -15.45 -1.28
C TRP A 139 -17.16 -16.55 -0.23
N SER A 140 -18.34 -16.60 0.38
CA SER A 140 -18.74 -17.63 1.34
C SER A 140 -18.77 -19.03 0.70
N THR A 141 -19.29 -19.15 -0.53
CA THR A 141 -19.38 -20.44 -1.26
C THR A 141 -17.97 -21.03 -1.53
N LEU A 142 -16.98 -20.18 -1.74
CA LEU A 142 -15.58 -20.60 -1.91
C LEU A 142 -14.87 -20.95 -0.59
N GLY A 143 -15.56 -20.83 0.54
CA GLY A 143 -15.02 -21.15 1.87
C GLY A 143 -14.05 -20.09 2.41
N TYR A 144 -14.09 -18.87 1.89
CA TYR A 144 -13.26 -17.78 2.42
C TYR A 144 -13.82 -17.25 3.74
N PRO A 145 -13.01 -16.58 4.58
CA PRO A 145 -13.41 -16.15 5.92
C PRO A 145 -14.66 -15.28 5.92
N ILE A 146 -15.59 -15.60 6.83
CA ILE A 146 -16.79 -14.82 7.15
C ILE A 146 -16.97 -14.76 8.68
N GLU A 147 -17.63 -13.75 9.18
CA GLU A 147 -18.09 -13.60 10.56
C GLU A 147 -19.51 -13.08 10.63
#